data_c7859c82738702cef9b2aff131235f07
#
_entry.id   c7859c82738702cef9b2aff131235f07
#
_cell.length_a   1.000
_cell.length_b   1.000
_cell.length_c   1.000
_cell.angle_alpha   90.00
_cell.angle_beta   90.00
_cell.angle_gamma   90.00
#
_symmetry.space_group_name_H-M   'P 1'
#
loop_
_entity.id
_entity.type
_entity.pdbx_description
1 polymer ?
#
loop_
_entity_poly.entity_id
_entity_poly.type
_entity_poly.pdbx_seq_one_letter_code
_entity_poly.pdbx_strand_id
1 'polypeptide(L)'
;GQHGVATALASALFGFKCRIYMGAKDVERQKPNVFRMELMGAEVVPVTAGSGTLKEACNAALRNWAESFEDTHYMLGTAAGPHPFPTIVREFQKVIGEEARAQFAEAENGLLPDAVIACVGGGSNAIGLFTDFRPFEDTRLIGVEPAGMGIASGKHGVTLGEGQLGIFFGARSYNMQTPE
;
A
#
# COMPACT_ATOMS: atom_id res chain seq x y z
N GLY A 1 -0.84 -4.77 -8.42
CA GLY A 1 -1.23 -5.83 -7.47
C GLY A 1 -2.69 -5.69 -7.03
N GLN A 2 -2.98 -6.05 -5.78
CA GLN A 2 -4.36 -6.04 -5.24
C GLN A 2 -5.03 -4.66 -5.26
N HIS A 3 -4.27 -3.58 -5.07
CA HIS A 3 -4.83 -2.22 -5.16
C HIS A 3 -5.35 -1.91 -6.56
N GLY A 4 -4.60 -2.28 -7.62
CA GLY A 4 -5.05 -2.14 -9.01
C GLY A 4 -6.31 -2.96 -9.29
N VAL A 5 -6.39 -4.20 -8.79
CA VAL A 5 -7.59 -5.04 -8.94
C VAL A 5 -8.81 -4.41 -8.26
N ALA A 6 -8.65 -3.91 -7.04
CA ALA A 6 -9.73 -3.25 -6.32
C ALA A 6 -10.19 -1.94 -7.02
N THR A 7 -9.24 -1.16 -7.53
CA THR A 7 -9.53 0.07 -8.28
C THR A 7 -10.25 -0.26 -9.60
N ALA A 8 -9.80 -1.28 -10.34
CA ALA A 8 -10.46 -1.74 -11.56
C ALA A 8 -11.90 -2.20 -11.29
N LEU A 9 -12.11 -2.97 -10.21
CA LEU A 9 -13.44 -3.42 -9.82
C LEU A 9 -14.37 -2.25 -9.51
N ALA A 10 -13.92 -1.30 -8.68
CA ALA A 10 -14.71 -0.12 -8.36
C ALA A 10 -15.01 0.72 -9.60
N SER A 11 -14.02 0.91 -10.48
CA SER A 11 -14.20 1.65 -11.72
C SER A 11 -15.22 0.99 -12.65
N ALA A 12 -15.16 -0.33 -12.79
CA ALA A 12 -16.14 -1.10 -13.57
C ALA A 12 -17.55 -0.97 -12.99
N LEU A 13 -17.68 -1.04 -11.66
CA LEU A 13 -18.96 -0.91 -10.97
C LEU A 13 -19.62 0.46 -11.20
N PHE A 14 -18.83 1.53 -11.20
CA PHE A 14 -19.33 2.90 -11.36
C PHE A 14 -19.26 3.43 -12.80
N GLY A 15 -18.78 2.62 -13.76
CA GLY A 15 -18.67 3.01 -15.16
C GLY A 15 -17.56 4.02 -15.45
N PHE A 16 -16.50 4.04 -14.64
CA PHE A 16 -15.34 4.91 -14.85
C PHE A 16 -14.30 4.25 -15.75
N LYS A 17 -13.60 5.05 -16.55
CA LYS A 17 -12.38 4.63 -17.19
C LYS A 17 -11.28 4.45 -16.14
N CYS A 18 -10.52 3.37 -16.23
CA CYS A 18 -9.48 3.06 -15.27
C CYS A 18 -8.16 2.79 -15.99
N ARG A 19 -7.11 3.50 -15.57
CA ARG A 19 -5.75 3.27 -16.04
C ARG A 19 -4.84 2.94 -14.86
N ILE A 20 -4.11 1.84 -14.97
CA ILE A 20 -3.26 1.32 -13.90
C ILE A 20 -1.82 1.26 -14.38
N TYR A 21 -0.95 2.07 -13.79
CA TYR A 21 0.48 2.03 -14.03
C TYR A 21 1.11 0.93 -13.19
N MET A 22 1.88 0.06 -13.80
CA MET A 22 2.51 -1.06 -13.12
C MET A 22 3.93 -1.28 -13.64
N GLY A 23 4.90 -1.49 -12.75
CA GLY A 23 6.26 -1.79 -13.19
C GLY A 23 6.31 -3.02 -14.08
N ALA A 24 7.06 -2.98 -15.17
CA ALA A 24 7.10 -4.07 -16.17
C ALA A 24 7.50 -5.41 -15.53
N LYS A 25 8.40 -5.41 -14.55
CA LYS A 25 8.75 -6.61 -13.79
C LYS A 25 7.60 -7.13 -12.93
N ASP A 26 6.78 -6.23 -12.38
CA ASP A 26 5.64 -6.60 -11.56
C ASP A 26 4.47 -7.10 -12.42
N VAL A 27 4.30 -6.57 -13.65
CA VAL A 27 3.36 -7.11 -14.66
C VAL A 27 3.63 -8.61 -14.88
N GLU A 28 4.89 -8.98 -15.08
CA GLU A 28 5.27 -10.38 -15.28
C GLU A 28 5.03 -11.24 -14.02
N ARG A 29 5.39 -10.72 -12.85
CA ARG A 29 5.23 -11.44 -11.57
C ARG A 29 3.78 -11.64 -11.16
N GLN A 30 2.90 -10.73 -11.57
CA GLN A 30 1.52 -10.65 -11.12
C GLN A 30 0.52 -10.81 -12.27
N LYS A 31 0.85 -11.63 -13.27
CA LYS A 31 -0.04 -11.93 -14.42
C LYS A 31 -1.49 -12.24 -14.05
N PRO A 32 -1.79 -13.01 -13.01
CA PRO A 32 -3.18 -13.25 -12.61
C PRO A 32 -3.93 -11.98 -12.19
N ASN A 33 -3.24 -11.02 -11.54
CA ASN A 33 -3.86 -9.74 -11.20
C ASN A 33 -4.01 -8.83 -12.42
N VAL A 34 -3.04 -8.85 -13.34
CA VAL A 34 -3.13 -8.12 -14.61
C VAL A 34 -4.34 -8.61 -15.40
N PHE A 35 -4.49 -9.92 -15.54
CA PHE A 35 -5.65 -10.52 -16.22
C PHE A 35 -6.99 -10.07 -15.59
N ARG A 36 -7.08 -10.04 -14.25
CA ARG A 36 -8.28 -9.56 -13.55
C ARG A 36 -8.59 -8.09 -13.84
N MET A 37 -7.56 -7.23 -13.85
CA MET A 37 -7.72 -5.81 -14.15
C MET A 37 -8.22 -5.58 -15.57
N GLU A 38 -7.63 -6.27 -16.55
CA GLU A 38 -8.02 -6.22 -17.95
C GLU A 38 -9.43 -6.78 -18.18
N LEU A 39 -9.79 -7.88 -17.51
CA LEU A 39 -11.13 -8.46 -17.56
C LEU A 39 -12.22 -7.47 -17.09
N MET A 40 -11.88 -6.61 -16.14
CA MET A 40 -12.75 -5.53 -15.63
C MET A 40 -12.68 -4.26 -16.49
N GLY A 41 -11.99 -4.29 -17.63
CA GLY A 41 -11.90 -3.18 -18.58
C GLY A 41 -10.87 -2.10 -18.21
N ALA A 42 -10.00 -2.35 -17.26
CA ALA A 42 -8.92 -1.42 -16.96
C ALA A 42 -7.76 -1.54 -17.96
N GLU A 43 -7.17 -0.40 -18.31
CA GLU A 43 -5.93 -0.34 -19.10
C GLU A 43 -4.75 -0.51 -18.15
N VAL A 44 -3.95 -1.57 -18.33
CA VAL A 44 -2.70 -1.76 -17.59
C VAL A 44 -1.53 -1.25 -18.41
N VAL A 45 -0.82 -0.24 -17.90
CA VAL A 45 0.31 0.41 -18.56
C VAL A 45 1.62 -0.06 -17.93
N PRO A 46 2.40 -0.91 -18.64
CA PRO A 46 3.72 -1.35 -18.14
C PRO A 46 4.71 -0.19 -18.13
N VAL A 47 5.37 0.03 -17.01
CA VAL A 47 6.42 1.05 -16.86
C VAL A 47 7.78 0.37 -16.85
N THR A 48 8.59 0.67 -17.87
CA THR A 48 9.92 0.07 -18.08
C THR A 48 11.06 0.94 -17.56
N ALA A 49 10.78 2.20 -17.19
CA ALA A 49 11.78 3.14 -16.70
C ALA A 49 12.46 2.63 -15.41
N GLY A 50 13.71 3.00 -15.21
CA GLY A 50 14.49 2.69 -14.00
C GLY A 50 14.51 1.19 -13.67
N SER A 51 14.11 0.83 -12.46
CA SER A 51 14.06 -0.57 -12.02
C SER A 51 12.86 -1.35 -12.60
N GLY A 52 11.89 -0.68 -13.22
CA GLY A 52 10.66 -1.29 -13.72
C GLY A 52 9.76 -1.85 -12.61
N THR A 53 9.76 -1.18 -11.46
CA THR A 53 9.02 -1.60 -10.27
C THR A 53 8.08 -0.51 -9.74
N LEU A 54 7.56 -0.66 -8.52
CA LEU A 54 6.52 0.19 -7.94
C LEU A 54 6.86 1.69 -7.95
N LYS A 55 8.10 2.08 -7.64
CA LYS A 55 8.52 3.50 -7.59
C LYS A 55 8.28 4.20 -8.94
N GLU A 56 8.73 3.59 -10.01
CA GLU A 56 8.59 4.14 -11.35
C GLU A 56 7.13 4.17 -11.81
N ALA A 57 6.35 3.15 -11.44
CA ALA A 57 4.92 3.10 -11.70
C ALA A 57 4.17 4.26 -11.01
N CYS A 58 4.47 4.50 -9.74
CA CYS A 58 3.91 5.64 -8.99
C CYS A 58 4.30 6.99 -9.62
N ASN A 59 5.56 7.15 -10.02
CA ASN A 59 6.03 8.36 -10.68
C ASN A 59 5.31 8.60 -12.02
N ALA A 60 5.10 7.54 -12.81
CA ALA A 60 4.37 7.62 -14.07
C ALA A 60 2.91 8.00 -13.85
N ALA A 61 2.25 7.39 -12.87
CA ALA A 61 0.87 7.70 -12.51
C ALA A 61 0.71 9.15 -12.05
N LEU A 62 1.60 9.64 -11.19
CA LEU A 62 1.57 11.03 -10.72
C LEU A 62 1.81 12.05 -11.82
N ARG A 63 2.73 11.77 -12.77
CA ARG A 63 2.94 12.64 -13.93
C ARG A 63 1.69 12.71 -14.81
N ASN A 64 1.11 11.56 -15.13
CA ASN A 64 -0.12 11.52 -15.92
C ASN A 64 -1.27 12.24 -15.20
N TRP A 65 -1.41 12.05 -13.90
CA TRP A 65 -2.42 12.77 -13.14
C TRP A 65 -2.19 14.29 -13.14
N ALA A 66 -0.94 14.75 -13.01
CA ALA A 66 -0.63 16.19 -13.09
C ALA A 66 -0.98 16.81 -14.44
N GLU A 67 -0.93 16.03 -15.53
CA GLU A 67 -1.32 16.44 -16.87
C GLU A 67 -2.84 16.43 -17.09
N SER A 68 -3.60 15.65 -16.31
CA SER A 68 -5.03 15.38 -16.50
C SER A 68 -5.87 15.57 -15.23
N PHE A 69 -5.41 16.34 -14.27
CA PHE A 69 -6.05 16.46 -12.95
C PHE A 69 -7.47 17.03 -12.98
N GLU A 70 -7.86 17.73 -14.05
CA GLU A 70 -9.19 18.33 -14.19
C GLU A 70 -10.30 17.28 -14.36
N ASP A 71 -9.97 16.15 -14.99
CA ASP A 71 -10.94 15.09 -15.30
C ASP A 71 -10.52 13.70 -14.76
N THR A 72 -9.39 13.64 -14.10
CA THR A 72 -8.79 12.38 -13.61
C THR A 72 -8.55 12.44 -12.10
N HIS A 73 -8.97 11.40 -11.40
CA HIS A 73 -8.67 11.22 -9.98
C HIS A 73 -7.54 10.20 -9.78
N TYR A 74 -6.52 10.58 -9.01
CA TYR A 74 -5.46 9.64 -8.59
C TYR A 74 -5.89 8.86 -7.36
N MET A 75 -6.12 7.56 -7.53
CA MET A 75 -6.51 6.66 -6.45
C MET A 75 -5.26 6.16 -5.70
N LEU A 76 -4.91 6.86 -4.63
CA LEU A 76 -3.81 6.47 -3.75
C LEU A 76 -4.23 5.29 -2.87
N GLY A 77 -3.48 4.20 -2.92
CA GLY A 77 -3.78 2.94 -2.24
C GLY A 77 -2.91 2.62 -1.04
N THR A 78 -2.25 3.60 -0.44
CA THR A 78 -1.39 3.41 0.73
C THR A 78 -1.53 4.53 1.74
N ALA A 79 -1.08 4.32 2.99
CA ALA A 79 -1.13 5.31 4.06
C ALA A 79 0.03 6.33 3.95
N ALA A 80 0.29 6.82 2.73
CA ALA A 80 1.34 7.79 2.44
C ALA A 80 0.77 9.04 1.78
N GLY A 81 1.58 10.09 1.69
CA GLY A 81 1.19 11.36 1.11
C GLY A 81 0.81 12.42 2.15
N PRO A 82 0.43 13.64 1.69
CA PRO A 82 0.06 14.72 2.58
C PRO A 82 -1.27 14.45 3.31
N HIS A 83 -1.48 15.13 4.44
CA HIS A 83 -2.79 15.14 5.08
C HIS A 83 -3.87 15.63 4.08
N PRO A 84 -5.05 14.99 3.97
CA PRO A 84 -5.59 13.98 4.89
C PRO A 84 -5.44 12.51 4.43
N PHE A 85 -4.67 12.21 3.39
CA PHE A 85 -4.61 10.85 2.81
C PHE A 85 -4.33 9.74 3.84
N PRO A 86 -3.32 9.84 4.73
CA PRO A 86 -3.09 8.80 5.73
C PRO A 86 -4.28 8.59 6.67
N THR A 87 -4.98 9.67 7.02
CA THR A 87 -6.18 9.60 7.86
C THR A 87 -7.33 8.91 7.14
N ILE A 88 -7.58 9.25 5.87
CA ILE A 88 -8.61 8.61 5.04
C ILE A 88 -8.34 7.11 4.93
N VAL A 89 -7.10 6.74 4.60
CA VAL A 89 -6.71 5.32 4.49
C VAL A 89 -6.90 4.59 5.81
N ARG A 90 -6.48 5.18 6.94
CA ARG A 90 -6.71 4.60 8.26
C ARG A 90 -8.20 4.36 8.52
N GLU A 91 -9.04 5.36 8.30
CA GLU A 91 -10.48 5.25 8.61
C GLU A 91 -11.19 4.17 7.79
N PHE A 92 -10.80 3.97 6.53
CA PHE A 92 -11.35 2.90 5.72
C PHE A 92 -10.73 1.52 6.00
N GLN A 93 -9.45 1.47 6.35
CA GLN A 93 -8.75 0.20 6.60
C GLN A 93 -8.94 -0.32 8.03
N LYS A 94 -9.34 0.50 8.99
CA LYS A 94 -9.50 0.09 10.39
C LYS A 94 -10.55 -1.01 10.60
N VAL A 95 -11.48 -1.19 9.67
CA VAL A 95 -12.43 -2.31 9.69
C VAL A 95 -11.74 -3.67 9.81
N ILE A 96 -10.52 -3.79 9.28
CA ILE A 96 -9.69 -5.00 9.41
C ILE A 96 -9.41 -5.31 10.89
N GLY A 97 -8.99 -4.28 11.65
CA GLY A 97 -8.71 -4.42 13.08
C GLY A 97 -9.97 -4.66 13.91
N GLU A 98 -11.04 -3.94 13.61
CA GLU A 98 -12.34 -4.07 14.28
C GLU A 98 -12.89 -5.50 14.13
N GLU A 99 -12.92 -6.03 12.91
CA GLU A 99 -13.37 -7.40 12.63
C GLU A 99 -12.42 -8.45 13.23
N ALA A 100 -11.12 -8.27 13.07
CA ALA A 100 -10.13 -9.20 13.62
C ALA A 100 -10.23 -9.33 15.13
N ARG A 101 -10.41 -8.22 15.85
CA ARG A 101 -10.58 -8.23 17.31
C ARG A 101 -11.88 -8.93 17.72
N ALA A 102 -12.98 -8.64 17.03
CA ALA A 102 -14.27 -9.27 17.31
C ALA A 102 -14.21 -10.79 17.09
N GLN A 103 -13.66 -11.22 15.96
CA GLN A 103 -13.51 -12.64 15.60
C GLN A 103 -12.58 -13.38 16.56
N PHE A 104 -11.46 -12.74 16.96
CA PHE A 104 -10.53 -13.32 17.92
C PHE A 104 -11.18 -13.49 19.30
N ALA A 105 -11.87 -12.45 19.79
CA ALA A 105 -12.58 -12.51 21.06
C ALA A 105 -13.67 -13.59 21.08
N GLU A 106 -14.38 -13.77 19.96
CA GLU A 106 -15.37 -14.86 19.81
C GLU A 106 -14.70 -16.25 19.89
N ALA A 107 -13.56 -16.44 19.21
CA ALA A 107 -12.85 -17.69 19.19
C ALA A 107 -12.16 -18.04 20.52
N GLU A 108 -11.69 -17.04 21.27
CA GLU A 108 -10.88 -17.18 22.47
C GLU A 108 -11.62 -16.72 23.75
N ASN A 109 -12.94 -16.87 23.78
CA ASN A 109 -13.79 -16.62 24.95
C ASN A 109 -13.62 -15.22 25.57
N GLY A 110 -13.50 -14.20 24.74
CA GLY A 110 -13.38 -12.79 25.14
C GLY A 110 -11.95 -12.31 25.40
N LEU A 111 -10.96 -13.14 25.18
CA LEU A 111 -9.55 -12.78 25.31
C LEU A 111 -9.08 -11.90 24.15
N LEU A 112 -8.03 -11.13 24.39
CA LEU A 112 -7.27 -10.42 23.36
C LEU A 112 -5.97 -11.17 23.03
N PRO A 113 -5.41 -11.02 21.84
CA PRO A 113 -4.14 -11.64 21.50
C PRO A 113 -2.96 -11.00 22.24
N ASP A 114 -1.94 -11.77 22.59
CA ASP A 114 -0.69 -11.26 23.17
C ASP A 114 0.08 -10.38 22.16
N ALA A 115 -0.08 -10.64 20.87
CA ALA A 115 0.56 -9.90 19.82
C ALA A 115 -0.26 -9.87 18.53
N VAL A 116 -0.23 -8.73 17.85
CA VAL A 116 -0.78 -8.54 16.51
C VAL A 116 0.37 -8.23 15.56
N ILE A 117 0.50 -9.00 14.49
CA ILE A 117 1.65 -8.94 13.58
C ILE A 117 1.16 -8.58 12.18
N ALA A 118 1.76 -7.58 11.56
CA ALA A 118 1.43 -7.16 10.20
C ALA A 118 2.67 -6.82 9.37
N CYS A 119 2.61 -7.14 8.07
CA CYS A 119 3.60 -6.67 7.11
C CYS A 119 3.51 -5.15 6.93
N VAL A 120 4.64 -4.49 6.84
CA VAL A 120 4.73 -3.05 6.60
C VAL A 120 5.40 -2.80 5.24
N GLY A 121 4.60 -2.33 4.28
CA GLY A 121 5.07 -1.76 3.02
C GLY A 121 4.74 -0.27 3.02
N GLY A 122 3.70 0.15 2.29
CA GLY A 122 3.17 1.51 2.36
C GLY A 122 2.37 1.83 3.64
N GLY A 123 2.16 0.86 4.51
CA GLY A 123 1.59 1.03 5.85
C GLY A 123 0.07 0.86 5.95
N SER A 124 -0.68 0.75 4.85
CA SER A 124 -2.15 0.67 4.92
C SER A 124 -2.65 -0.59 5.63
N ASN A 125 -2.04 -1.73 5.36
CA ASN A 125 -2.36 -3.00 6.02
C ASN A 125 -2.11 -2.93 7.54
N ALA A 126 -0.94 -2.47 7.94
CA ALA A 126 -0.56 -2.37 9.35
C ALA A 126 -1.42 -1.35 10.10
N ILE A 127 -1.62 -0.14 9.55
CA ILE A 127 -2.45 0.88 10.20
C ILE A 127 -3.90 0.44 10.33
N GLY A 128 -4.42 -0.28 9.33
CA GLY A 128 -5.77 -0.85 9.38
C GLY A 128 -5.93 -1.85 10.53
N LEU A 129 -5.01 -2.81 10.62
CA LEU A 129 -5.05 -3.82 11.67
C LEU A 129 -4.75 -3.23 13.07
N PHE A 130 -3.70 -2.40 13.19
CA PHE A 130 -3.23 -1.92 14.49
C PHE A 130 -4.14 -0.86 15.13
N THR A 131 -4.92 -0.12 14.36
CA THR A 131 -5.72 0.99 14.87
C THR A 131 -6.66 0.56 15.98
N ASP A 132 -7.32 -0.58 15.84
CA ASP A 132 -8.29 -1.07 16.82
C ASP A 132 -7.62 -1.75 18.04
N PHE A 133 -6.39 -2.25 17.88
CA PHE A 133 -5.63 -2.86 18.98
C PHE A 133 -4.77 -1.86 19.76
N ARG A 134 -4.52 -0.67 19.20
CA ARG A 134 -3.68 0.36 19.83
C ARG A 134 -4.09 0.75 21.27
N PRO A 135 -5.38 0.78 21.64
CA PRO A 135 -5.79 1.11 23.01
C PRO A 135 -5.45 0.04 24.05
N PHE A 136 -5.08 -1.16 23.63
CA PHE A 136 -4.82 -2.30 24.52
C PHE A 136 -3.32 -2.47 24.74
N GLU A 137 -2.81 -1.98 25.88
CA GLU A 137 -1.37 -1.93 26.19
C GLU A 137 -0.73 -3.32 26.33
N ASP A 138 -1.52 -4.33 26.72
CA ASP A 138 -1.06 -5.72 26.85
C ASP A 138 -0.91 -6.43 25.51
N THR A 139 -1.48 -5.90 24.43
CA THR A 139 -1.34 -6.46 23.08
C THR A 139 -0.16 -5.81 22.34
N ARG A 140 0.88 -6.57 22.06
CA ARG A 140 2.05 -6.07 21.31
C ARG A 140 1.72 -5.89 19.85
N LEU A 141 2.05 -4.73 19.27
CA LEU A 141 1.93 -4.45 17.85
C LEU A 141 3.29 -4.62 17.17
N ILE A 142 3.38 -5.57 16.24
CA ILE A 142 4.65 -5.95 15.59
C ILE A 142 4.53 -5.72 14.09
N GLY A 143 5.22 -4.68 13.59
CA GLY A 143 5.36 -4.43 12.16
C GLY A 143 6.57 -5.20 11.59
N VAL A 144 6.37 -5.87 10.45
CA VAL A 144 7.43 -6.65 9.78
C VAL A 144 7.76 -6.01 8.44
N GLU A 145 9.00 -5.54 8.30
CA GLU A 145 9.52 -4.96 7.06
C GLU A 145 10.38 -5.98 6.29
N PRO A 146 10.46 -5.88 4.95
CA PRO A 146 11.20 -6.83 4.14
C PRO A 146 12.72 -6.67 4.31
N ALA A 147 13.38 -7.70 4.83
CA ALA A 147 14.83 -7.72 5.00
C ALA A 147 15.62 -7.86 3.67
N GLY A 148 14.95 -8.22 2.57
CA GLY A 148 15.60 -8.36 1.27
C GLY A 148 16.78 -9.33 1.31
N MET A 149 17.97 -8.85 0.92
CA MET A 149 19.21 -9.60 1.00
C MET A 149 19.97 -9.41 2.33
N GLY A 150 19.27 -8.93 3.35
CA GLY A 150 19.84 -8.56 4.65
C GLY A 150 20.16 -7.06 4.75
N ILE A 151 20.01 -6.50 5.95
CA ILE A 151 20.19 -5.06 6.21
C ILE A 151 21.62 -4.62 5.81
N ALA A 152 22.63 -5.39 6.18
CA ALA A 152 24.03 -5.09 5.87
C ALA A 152 24.35 -5.02 4.36
N SER A 153 23.50 -5.57 3.50
CA SER A 153 23.68 -5.54 2.05
C SER A 153 23.28 -4.21 1.41
N GLY A 154 22.53 -3.36 2.11
CA GLY A 154 21.88 -2.17 1.55
C GLY A 154 20.75 -2.48 0.56
N LYS A 155 20.42 -3.77 0.33
CA LYS A 155 19.36 -4.23 -0.58
C LYS A 155 18.17 -4.80 0.20
N HIS A 156 17.52 -3.93 0.94
CA HIS A 156 16.37 -4.25 1.80
C HIS A 156 15.28 -3.16 1.70
N GLY A 157 14.12 -3.39 2.30
CA GLY A 157 13.01 -2.45 2.37
C GLY A 157 12.68 -2.03 3.80
N VAL A 158 13.65 -2.06 4.71
CA VAL A 158 13.48 -1.69 6.13
C VAL A 158 13.46 -0.16 6.24
N THR A 159 12.32 0.43 5.93
CA THR A 159 12.17 1.88 5.77
C THR A 159 11.99 2.59 7.12
N LEU A 160 11.24 2.02 8.05
CA LEU A 160 11.04 2.61 9.38
C LEU A 160 12.25 2.40 10.28
N GLY A 161 12.92 1.23 10.17
CA GLY A 161 14.07 0.91 10.99
C GLY A 161 15.38 1.57 10.52
N GLU A 162 15.61 1.66 9.21
CA GLU A 162 16.88 2.07 8.60
C GLU A 162 16.75 3.24 7.62
N GLY A 163 15.52 3.69 7.35
CA GLY A 163 15.28 4.78 6.42
C GLY A 163 15.57 6.15 7.01
N GLN A 164 15.66 7.14 6.15
CA GLN A 164 15.89 8.54 6.51
C GLN A 164 14.66 9.39 6.16
N LEU A 165 14.51 10.51 6.87
CA LEU A 165 13.49 11.49 6.56
C LEU A 165 13.76 12.17 5.22
N GLY A 166 12.81 12.07 4.31
CA GLY A 166 12.87 12.70 3.00
C GLY A 166 11.49 13.10 2.51
N ILE A 167 11.40 13.55 1.27
CA ILE A 167 10.12 13.89 0.63
C ILE A 167 9.73 12.75 -0.31
N PHE A 168 8.54 12.21 -0.08
CA PHE A 168 7.96 11.16 -0.90
C PHE A 168 6.46 11.39 -1.05
N PHE A 169 5.93 11.34 -2.27
CA PHE A 169 4.54 11.66 -2.59
C PHE A 169 4.06 13.02 -2.03
N GLY A 170 4.93 14.05 -2.08
CA GLY A 170 4.59 15.38 -1.61
C GLY A 170 4.50 15.53 -0.08
N ALA A 171 4.92 14.53 0.67
CA ALA A 171 4.92 14.54 2.12
C ALA A 171 6.28 14.16 2.70
N ARG A 172 6.57 14.65 3.90
CA ARG A 172 7.76 14.24 4.66
C ARG A 172 7.51 12.86 5.26
N SER A 173 8.32 11.88 4.90
CA SER A 173 8.21 10.50 5.38
C SER A 173 9.58 9.83 5.50
N TYR A 174 9.62 8.71 6.18
CA TYR A 174 10.78 7.83 6.13
C TYR A 174 10.84 7.16 4.77
N ASN A 175 12.00 7.16 4.15
CA ASN A 175 12.25 6.46 2.89
C ASN A 175 13.69 5.96 2.81
N MET A 176 13.89 5.00 1.91
CA MET A 176 15.21 4.52 1.54
C MET A 176 15.66 5.32 0.33
N GLN A 177 16.73 6.08 0.48
CA GLN A 177 17.35 6.84 -0.61
C GLN A 177 18.67 6.21 -1.00
N THR A 178 18.85 5.93 -2.28
CA THR A 178 20.16 5.63 -2.84
C THR A 178 20.93 6.93 -3.10
N PRO A 179 22.27 6.90 -3.10
CA PRO A 179 23.08 8.06 -3.39
C PRO A 179 22.96 8.63 -4.82
N GLU A 180 22.23 7.94 -5.74
CA GLU A 180 22.02 8.31 -7.14
C GLU A 180 20.71 9.07 -7.35
#